data_97e5d264ea983be1373f1af71b7fa23a
#
_entry.id   97e5d264ea983be1373f1af71b7fa23a
#
_cell.length_a   1.000
_cell.length_b   1.000
_cell.length_c   1.000
_cell.angle_alpha   90.00
_cell.angle_beta   90.00
_cell.angle_gamma   90.00
#
_symmetry.space_group_name_H-M   'P 1'
#
loop_
_entity.id
_entity.type
_entity.pdbx_description
1 polymer ?
#
loop_
_entity_poly.entity_id
_entity_poly.type
_entity_poly.pdbx_seq_one_letter_code
_entity_poly.pdbx_strand_id
1 'polypeptide(L)'
;MNQMVAQAIAAGHAVPAFTCYDFTTALAVVAEAEAQDRAVILNVAPKAAGSTAGLRLISALRTLGEHAAVPVAIQLDHASDAQLIVRAVQAGATAVLADGSAGTLEENTAFVQQVRSLIGPEVVLEAELGALPGNEDKAFEQSASQLTDSAQVARFVQDSGAQLLAVAIGNV
;
A
#
# COMPACT_ATOMS: atom_id res chain seq x y z
N MET A 1 7.48 -4.47 -5.70
CA MET A 1 6.89 -4.90 -4.40
C MET A 1 6.49 -6.38 -4.42
N ASN A 2 5.64 -6.87 -5.31
CA ASN A 2 5.18 -8.27 -5.32
C ASN A 2 6.34 -9.30 -5.24
N GLN A 3 7.38 -9.14 -6.08
CA GLN A 3 8.55 -10.02 -6.05
C GLN A 3 9.33 -9.93 -4.74
N MET A 4 9.45 -8.74 -4.14
CA MET A 4 10.10 -8.55 -2.83
C MET A 4 9.38 -9.33 -1.73
N VAL A 5 8.05 -9.23 -1.69
CA VAL A 5 7.20 -9.94 -0.73
C VAL A 5 7.30 -11.46 -0.93
N ALA A 6 7.22 -11.94 -2.17
CA ALA A 6 7.35 -13.37 -2.47
C ALA A 6 8.72 -13.94 -2.06
N GLN A 7 9.81 -13.21 -2.28
CA GLN A 7 11.15 -13.59 -1.85
C GLN A 7 11.29 -13.63 -0.32
N ALA A 8 10.72 -12.62 0.36
CA ALA A 8 10.73 -12.55 1.81
C ALA A 8 9.98 -13.74 2.44
N ILE A 9 8.78 -14.04 1.93
CA ILE A 9 8.00 -15.20 2.37
C ILE A 9 8.80 -16.50 2.19
N ALA A 10 9.42 -16.71 1.02
CA ALA A 10 10.22 -17.89 0.74
C ALA A 10 11.44 -18.02 1.68
N ALA A 11 11.98 -16.89 2.14
CA ALA A 11 13.10 -16.83 3.07
C ALA A 11 12.68 -16.81 4.57
N GLY A 12 11.38 -16.87 4.86
CA GLY A 12 10.84 -16.92 6.23
C GLY A 12 10.91 -15.59 6.98
N HIS A 13 10.87 -14.46 6.27
CA HIS A 13 10.81 -13.12 6.87
C HIS A 13 9.81 -12.21 6.17
N ALA A 14 9.61 -10.99 6.68
CA ALA A 14 8.74 -9.98 6.11
C ALA A 14 9.56 -8.85 5.45
N VAL A 15 8.91 -8.07 4.57
CA VAL A 15 9.42 -6.79 4.10
C VAL A 15 8.83 -5.69 4.99
N PRO A 16 9.66 -4.87 5.66
CA PRO A 16 9.14 -3.77 6.48
C PRO A 16 8.56 -2.66 5.60
N ALA A 17 7.48 -2.04 6.10
CA ALA A 17 6.86 -0.88 5.48
C ALA A 17 6.84 0.29 6.47
N PHE A 18 7.23 1.49 6.00
CA PHE A 18 7.33 2.69 6.84
C PHE A 18 6.58 3.85 6.20
N THR A 19 5.66 4.45 6.94
CA THR A 19 4.97 5.68 6.49
C THR A 19 5.92 6.87 6.55
N CYS A 20 6.14 7.51 5.41
CA CYS A 20 7.05 8.64 5.26
C CYS A 20 6.23 9.92 4.99
N TYR A 21 6.32 10.88 5.90
CA TYR A 21 5.67 12.19 5.76
C TYR A 21 6.61 13.25 5.15
N ASP A 22 7.92 12.96 5.11
CA ASP A 22 8.94 13.83 4.56
C ASP A 22 10.11 13.02 3.97
N PHE A 23 10.94 13.71 3.17
CA PHE A 23 12.05 13.10 2.48
C PHE A 23 13.20 12.69 3.41
N THR A 24 13.39 13.41 4.53
CA THR A 24 14.46 13.12 5.48
C THR A 24 14.23 11.79 6.19
N THR A 25 12.99 11.54 6.58
CA THR A 25 12.58 10.22 7.13
C THR A 25 12.84 9.10 6.14
N ALA A 26 12.46 9.28 4.88
CA ALA A 26 12.68 8.28 3.84
C ALA A 26 14.16 8.01 3.58
N LEU A 27 15.01 9.05 3.58
CA LEU A 27 16.48 8.89 3.48
C LEU A 27 17.03 8.02 4.60
N ALA A 28 16.62 8.25 5.85
CA ALA A 28 17.07 7.46 6.98
C ALA A 28 16.62 5.99 6.88
N VAL A 29 15.37 5.75 6.45
CA VAL A 29 14.83 4.40 6.25
C VAL A 29 15.60 3.66 5.16
N VAL A 30 15.84 4.30 4.01
CA VAL A 30 16.58 3.66 2.91
C VAL A 30 18.04 3.41 3.29
N ALA A 31 18.70 4.37 3.97
CA ALA A 31 20.08 4.18 4.43
C ALA A 31 20.22 2.98 5.39
N GLU A 32 19.27 2.79 6.31
CA GLU A 32 19.25 1.62 7.17
C GLU A 32 18.93 0.34 6.41
N ALA A 33 18.00 0.37 5.45
CA ALA A 33 17.69 -0.78 4.59
C ALA A 33 18.92 -1.24 3.78
N GLU A 34 19.70 -0.30 3.25
CA GLU A 34 20.97 -0.57 2.56
C GLU A 34 22.02 -1.16 3.51
N ALA A 35 22.17 -0.60 4.73
CA ALA A 35 23.11 -1.10 5.73
C ALA A 35 22.80 -2.54 6.17
N GLN A 36 21.51 -2.92 6.14
CA GLN A 36 21.05 -4.27 6.51
C GLN A 36 20.89 -5.20 5.29
N ASP A 37 21.16 -4.73 4.07
CA ASP A 37 20.90 -5.45 2.82
C ASP A 37 19.47 -6.03 2.76
N ARG A 38 18.46 -5.15 3.03
CA ARG A 38 17.05 -5.53 3.11
C ARG A 38 16.17 -4.67 2.22
N ALA A 39 15.22 -5.32 1.57
CA ALA A 39 14.16 -4.63 0.85
C ALA A 39 13.26 -3.83 1.81
N VAL A 40 12.69 -2.71 1.36
CA VAL A 40 11.82 -1.85 2.16
C VAL A 40 10.67 -1.28 1.33
N ILE A 41 9.54 -1.02 1.97
CA ILE A 41 8.39 -0.31 1.40
C ILE A 41 8.29 1.06 2.07
N LEU A 42 8.22 2.12 1.26
CA LEU A 42 7.95 3.49 1.71
C LEU A 42 6.48 3.80 1.46
N ASN A 43 5.70 3.89 2.52
CA ASN A 43 4.28 4.23 2.46
C ASN A 43 4.07 5.74 2.45
N VAL A 44 3.12 6.20 1.66
CA VAL A 44 2.63 7.58 1.67
C VAL A 44 1.13 7.56 1.91
N ALA A 45 0.70 8.19 3.00
CA ALA A 45 -0.71 8.24 3.36
C ALA A 45 -1.52 9.10 2.36
N PRO A 46 -2.81 8.78 2.09
CA PRO A 46 -3.67 9.52 1.16
C PRO A 46 -3.79 11.01 1.49
N LYS A 47 -3.84 11.35 2.78
CA LYS A 47 -3.89 12.74 3.25
C LYS A 47 -2.66 13.55 2.82
N ALA A 48 -1.48 12.96 2.89
CA ALA A 48 -0.26 13.60 2.41
C ALA A 48 -0.26 13.69 0.88
N ALA A 49 -0.55 12.58 0.19
CA ALA A 49 -0.58 12.46 -1.27
C ALA A 49 -1.65 13.36 -1.92
N GLY A 50 -2.72 13.72 -1.23
CA GLY A 50 -3.79 14.60 -1.73
C GLY A 50 -3.35 16.01 -2.08
N SER A 51 -2.16 16.43 -1.66
CA SER A 51 -1.58 17.74 -1.95
C SER A 51 -0.55 17.70 -3.07
N THR A 52 -0.30 18.86 -3.70
CA THR A 52 0.79 18.99 -4.68
C THR A 52 2.17 18.65 -4.06
N ALA A 53 2.37 19.01 -2.80
CA ALA A 53 3.62 18.70 -2.09
C ALA A 53 3.78 17.20 -1.87
N GLY A 54 2.69 16.49 -1.52
CA GLY A 54 2.72 15.04 -1.35
C GLY A 54 2.96 14.28 -2.66
N LEU A 55 2.39 14.72 -3.77
CA LEU A 55 2.71 14.13 -5.09
C LEU A 55 4.18 14.36 -5.46
N ARG A 56 4.76 15.53 -5.15
CA ARG A 56 6.19 15.78 -5.32
C ARG A 56 7.05 14.91 -4.39
N LEU A 57 6.58 14.65 -3.17
CA LEU A 57 7.24 13.71 -2.27
C LEU A 57 7.29 12.31 -2.90
N ILE A 58 6.17 11.79 -3.44
CA ILE A 58 6.15 10.50 -4.15
C ILE A 58 7.20 10.47 -5.27
N SER A 59 7.31 11.53 -6.08
CA SER A 59 8.32 11.61 -7.14
C SER A 59 9.75 11.59 -6.61
N ALA A 60 10.00 12.27 -5.50
CA ALA A 60 11.32 12.26 -4.84
C ALA A 60 11.65 10.88 -4.25
N LEU A 61 10.66 10.21 -3.62
CA LEU A 61 10.80 8.85 -3.09
C LEU A 61 11.07 7.85 -4.22
N ARG A 62 10.41 8.02 -5.38
CA ARG A 62 10.67 7.20 -6.57
C ARG A 62 12.13 7.31 -7.00
N THR A 63 12.65 8.52 -7.13
CA THR A 63 14.05 8.76 -7.47
C THR A 63 14.99 8.17 -6.42
N LEU A 64 14.69 8.34 -5.14
CA LEU A 64 15.49 7.73 -4.05
C LEU A 64 15.54 6.20 -4.20
N GLY A 65 14.39 5.56 -4.41
CA GLY A 65 14.30 4.10 -4.55
C GLY A 65 15.01 3.56 -5.81
N GLU A 66 15.02 4.32 -6.91
CA GLU A 66 15.71 3.94 -8.15
C GLU A 66 17.25 3.94 -8.01
N HIS A 67 17.78 4.73 -7.07
CA HIS A 67 19.22 4.84 -6.81
C HIS A 67 19.67 4.06 -5.57
N ALA A 68 18.75 3.42 -4.86
CA ALA A 68 19.06 2.60 -3.70
C ALA A 68 19.76 1.30 -4.10
N ALA A 69 20.69 0.83 -3.26
CA ALA A 69 21.38 -0.44 -3.45
C ALA A 69 20.52 -1.67 -3.16
N VAL A 70 19.37 -1.47 -2.53
CA VAL A 70 18.39 -2.53 -2.19
C VAL A 70 17.04 -2.25 -2.86
N PRO A 71 16.17 -3.27 -3.02
CA PRO A 71 14.85 -3.06 -3.58
C PRO A 71 13.99 -2.17 -2.69
N VAL A 72 13.46 -1.07 -3.27
CA VAL A 72 12.55 -0.13 -2.60
C VAL A 72 11.25 -0.04 -3.38
N ALA A 73 10.10 -0.21 -2.71
CA ALA A 73 8.80 0.07 -3.28
C ALA A 73 8.24 1.37 -2.68
N ILE A 74 7.54 2.15 -3.50
CA ILE A 74 6.81 3.34 -3.08
C ILE A 74 5.33 3.03 -3.19
N GLN A 75 4.61 2.99 -2.07
CA GLN A 75 3.21 2.61 -2.00
C GLN A 75 2.34 3.79 -1.54
N LEU A 76 1.27 4.07 -2.29
CA LEU A 76 0.14 4.85 -1.75
C LEU A 76 -0.68 3.91 -0.86
N ASP A 77 -0.77 4.24 0.43
CA ASP A 77 -1.32 3.39 1.47
C ASP A 77 -2.79 3.72 1.74
N HIS A 78 -3.66 2.70 1.91
CA HIS A 78 -5.08 2.81 2.25
C HIS A 78 -5.87 3.89 1.46
N ALA A 79 -5.80 3.87 0.14
CA ALA A 79 -6.48 4.86 -0.70
C ALA A 79 -7.86 4.37 -1.17
N SER A 80 -8.90 5.17 -0.87
CA SER A 80 -10.29 4.95 -1.31
C SER A 80 -10.75 5.87 -2.46
N ASP A 81 -9.87 6.74 -2.96
CA ASP A 81 -10.13 7.63 -4.10
C ASP A 81 -9.33 7.19 -5.33
N ALA A 82 -10.03 6.65 -6.33
CA ALA A 82 -9.42 6.18 -7.58
C ALA A 82 -8.66 7.30 -8.33
N GLN A 83 -9.11 8.57 -8.24
CA GLN A 83 -8.44 9.70 -8.89
C GLN A 83 -7.13 10.04 -8.18
N LEU A 84 -7.09 9.96 -6.85
CA LEU A 84 -5.85 10.12 -6.09
C LEU A 84 -4.86 9.00 -6.43
N ILE A 85 -5.33 7.76 -6.53
CA ILE A 85 -4.51 6.60 -6.92
C ILE A 85 -3.85 6.85 -8.28
N VAL A 86 -4.61 7.27 -9.28
CA VAL A 86 -4.07 7.57 -10.62
C VAL A 86 -3.00 8.67 -10.55
N ARG A 87 -3.26 9.76 -9.80
CA ARG A 87 -2.27 10.84 -9.63
C ARG A 87 -0.99 10.38 -8.93
N ALA A 88 -1.12 9.54 -7.90
CA ALA A 88 0.02 8.98 -7.19
C ALA A 88 0.88 8.07 -8.07
N VAL A 89 0.24 7.23 -8.89
CA VAL A 89 0.94 6.39 -9.89
C VAL A 89 1.66 7.25 -10.93
N GLN A 90 1.01 8.29 -11.45
CA GLN A 90 1.64 9.26 -12.36
C GLN A 90 2.80 10.01 -11.71
N ALA A 91 2.75 10.23 -10.41
CA ALA A 91 3.84 10.83 -9.64
C ALA A 91 4.99 9.85 -9.34
N GLY A 92 4.81 8.54 -9.57
CA GLY A 92 5.86 7.54 -9.43
C GLY A 92 5.63 6.46 -8.37
N ALA A 93 4.42 6.36 -7.79
CA ALA A 93 4.10 5.22 -6.92
C ALA A 93 4.20 3.90 -7.70
N THR A 94 4.87 2.91 -7.12
CA THR A 94 5.10 1.59 -7.72
C THR A 94 4.11 0.54 -7.24
N ALA A 95 3.40 0.89 -6.18
CA ALA A 95 2.36 0.07 -5.58
C ALA A 95 1.25 0.96 -5.00
N VAL A 96 0.06 0.41 -4.89
CA VAL A 96 -1.08 1.05 -4.23
C VAL A 96 -1.83 0.02 -3.39
N LEU A 97 -2.29 0.41 -2.21
CA LEU A 97 -3.29 -0.30 -1.46
C LEU A 97 -4.63 0.38 -1.74
N ALA A 98 -5.46 -0.29 -2.55
CA ALA A 98 -6.82 0.14 -2.85
C ALA A 98 -7.76 -0.36 -1.75
N ASP A 99 -8.26 0.56 -0.95
CA ASP A 99 -9.06 0.27 0.24
C ASP A 99 -10.53 0.64 0.01
N GLY A 100 -11.33 -0.38 -0.33
CA GLY A 100 -12.79 -0.31 -0.41
C GLY A 100 -13.49 -0.98 0.78
N SER A 101 -12.76 -1.33 1.85
CA SER A 101 -13.23 -2.13 2.97
C SER A 101 -14.36 -1.50 3.79
N ALA A 102 -14.58 -0.18 3.65
CA ALA A 102 -15.73 0.51 4.25
C ALA A 102 -17.07 0.13 3.60
N GLY A 103 -17.07 -0.44 2.38
CA GLY A 103 -18.24 -0.91 1.66
C GLY A 103 -18.51 -2.40 1.85
N THR A 104 -19.48 -2.92 1.10
CA THR A 104 -19.74 -4.35 1.00
C THR A 104 -18.62 -5.07 0.26
N LEU A 105 -18.56 -6.41 0.34
CA LEU A 105 -17.60 -7.21 -0.42
C LEU A 105 -17.68 -6.94 -1.92
N GLU A 106 -18.90 -6.82 -2.45
CA GLU A 106 -19.16 -6.56 -3.87
C GLU A 106 -18.68 -5.16 -4.28
N GLU A 107 -18.95 -4.15 -3.46
CA GLU A 107 -18.50 -2.77 -3.68
C GLU A 107 -16.98 -2.66 -3.63
N ASN A 108 -16.35 -3.30 -2.64
CA ASN A 108 -14.89 -3.36 -2.52
C ASN A 108 -14.27 -4.05 -3.75
N THR A 109 -14.80 -5.21 -4.13
CA THR A 109 -14.33 -5.93 -5.32
C THR A 109 -14.42 -5.06 -6.56
N ALA A 110 -15.56 -4.40 -6.79
CA ALA A 110 -15.76 -3.52 -7.94
C ALA A 110 -14.80 -2.31 -7.93
N PHE A 111 -14.56 -1.72 -6.76
CA PHE A 111 -13.59 -0.63 -6.60
C PHE A 111 -12.17 -1.07 -6.97
N VAL A 112 -11.72 -2.22 -6.47
CA VAL A 112 -10.37 -2.75 -6.76
C VAL A 112 -10.22 -3.08 -8.25
N GLN A 113 -11.26 -3.67 -8.89
CA GLN A 113 -11.29 -3.88 -10.35
C GLN A 113 -11.18 -2.57 -11.13
N GLN A 114 -11.92 -1.54 -10.71
CA GLN A 114 -11.83 -0.21 -11.31
C GLN A 114 -10.40 0.34 -11.21
N VAL A 115 -9.80 0.29 -10.04
CA VAL A 115 -8.42 0.72 -9.83
C VAL A 115 -7.47 -0.04 -10.74
N ARG A 116 -7.57 -1.38 -10.81
CA ARG A 116 -6.74 -2.21 -11.70
C ARG A 116 -6.80 -1.75 -13.15
N SER A 117 -8.00 -1.40 -13.63
CA SER A 117 -8.17 -0.93 -15.02
C SER A 117 -7.51 0.42 -15.30
N LEU A 118 -7.26 1.24 -14.27
CA LEU A 118 -6.73 2.59 -14.38
C LEU A 118 -5.20 2.68 -14.26
N ILE A 119 -4.57 1.76 -13.51
CA ILE A 119 -3.15 1.90 -13.11
C ILE A 119 -2.15 1.08 -13.93
N GLY A 120 -2.62 0.21 -14.83
CA GLY A 120 -1.74 -0.65 -15.62
C GLY A 120 -1.15 -1.84 -14.85
N PRO A 121 -0.63 -2.85 -15.55
CA PRO A 121 -0.21 -4.13 -14.96
C PRO A 121 1.11 -4.06 -14.18
N GLU A 122 1.94 -3.07 -14.43
CA GLU A 122 3.27 -2.89 -13.81
C GLU A 122 3.21 -2.35 -12.38
N VAL A 123 2.11 -1.68 -12.01
CA VAL A 123 1.88 -1.20 -10.64
C VAL A 123 1.32 -2.32 -9.80
N VAL A 124 1.95 -2.61 -8.67
CA VAL A 124 1.46 -3.64 -7.75
C VAL A 124 0.18 -3.15 -7.06
N LEU A 125 -0.87 -3.94 -7.18
CA LEU A 125 -2.16 -3.69 -6.56
C LEU A 125 -2.33 -4.57 -5.34
N GLU A 126 -2.39 -3.94 -4.18
CA GLU A 126 -2.82 -4.52 -2.92
C GLU A 126 -4.27 -4.09 -2.66
N ALA A 127 -5.04 -4.94 -2.02
CA ALA A 127 -6.41 -4.64 -1.59
C ALA A 127 -6.63 -5.05 -0.15
N GLU A 128 -7.53 -4.37 0.56
CA GLU A 128 -7.92 -4.73 1.92
C GLU A 128 -9.19 -5.55 1.92
N LEU A 129 -9.21 -6.63 2.72
CA LEU A 129 -10.41 -7.41 3.04
C LEU A 129 -10.58 -7.51 4.56
N GLY A 130 -11.73 -7.08 5.05
CA GLY A 130 -11.95 -6.78 6.45
C GLY A 130 -11.64 -5.32 6.73
N ALA A 131 -11.92 -4.86 7.92
CA ALA A 131 -11.63 -3.49 8.35
C ALA A 131 -11.24 -3.48 9.83
N LEU A 132 -10.12 -2.86 10.17
CA LEU A 132 -9.79 -2.56 11.55
C LEU A 132 -10.37 -1.19 11.94
N PRO A 133 -10.87 -1.02 13.18
CA PRO A 133 -11.30 0.28 13.65
C PRO A 133 -10.08 1.18 13.82
N GLY A 134 -10.20 2.38 13.33
CA GLY A 134 -9.17 3.41 13.47
C GLY A 134 -8.66 3.91 12.12
N ASN A 135 -8.21 5.12 12.14
CA ASN A 135 -7.42 5.72 11.09
C ASN A 135 -6.10 6.06 11.77
N GLU A 136 -4.97 5.67 11.22
CA GLU A 136 -3.64 5.97 11.78
C GLU A 136 -3.46 7.46 12.07
N ASP A 137 -4.17 8.32 11.32
CA ASP A 137 -4.23 9.76 11.51
C ASP A 137 -5.30 10.25 12.51
N LYS A 138 -6.17 9.35 13.01
CA LYS A 138 -7.25 9.70 13.96
C LYS A 138 -7.32 8.66 15.07
N ALA A 139 -6.68 8.94 16.19
CA ALA A 139 -6.95 8.20 17.42
C ALA A 139 -8.45 8.35 17.76
N PHE A 140 -9.18 7.22 17.86
CA PHE A 140 -10.55 7.15 18.40
C PHE A 140 -11.77 7.42 17.48
N GLU A 141 -11.86 6.88 16.28
CA GLU A 141 -13.17 6.58 15.72
C GLU A 141 -13.46 5.08 15.86
N GLN A 142 -14.37 4.73 16.77
CA GLN A 142 -14.86 3.35 16.96
C GLN A 142 -15.82 2.99 15.83
N SER A 143 -15.32 2.46 14.75
CA SER A 143 -16.11 1.60 13.87
C SER A 143 -15.94 0.15 14.32
N ALA A 144 -16.99 -0.66 14.18
CA ALA A 144 -16.90 -2.08 14.53
C ALA A 144 -15.83 -2.75 13.65
N SER A 145 -14.84 -3.43 14.26
CA SER A 145 -13.85 -4.17 13.51
C SER A 145 -14.53 -5.34 12.81
N GLN A 146 -14.26 -5.50 11.52
CA GLN A 146 -14.63 -6.70 10.77
C GLN A 146 -13.34 -7.44 10.44
N LEU A 147 -13.07 -8.50 11.17
CA LEU A 147 -11.94 -9.37 10.85
C LEU A 147 -12.11 -9.96 9.45
N THR A 148 -11.00 -10.22 8.78
CA THR A 148 -11.01 -10.86 7.47
C THR A 148 -11.63 -12.27 7.58
N ASP A 149 -12.73 -12.49 6.84
CA ASP A 149 -13.31 -13.81 6.68
C ASP A 149 -12.48 -14.63 5.69
N SER A 150 -11.76 -15.61 6.19
CA SER A 150 -10.89 -16.47 5.38
C SER A 150 -11.63 -17.22 4.27
N ALA A 151 -12.95 -17.47 4.42
CA ALA A 151 -13.76 -18.12 3.39
C ALA A 151 -13.96 -17.22 2.15
N GLN A 152 -13.85 -15.90 2.30
CA GLN A 152 -14.02 -14.94 1.19
C GLN A 152 -12.70 -14.61 0.47
N VAL A 153 -11.54 -14.89 1.08
CA VAL A 153 -10.23 -14.46 0.57
C VAL A 153 -9.98 -14.92 -0.87
N ALA A 154 -10.12 -16.21 -1.14
CA ALA A 154 -9.81 -16.76 -2.46
C ALA A 154 -10.68 -16.14 -3.56
N ARG A 155 -11.98 -15.99 -3.31
CA ARG A 155 -12.91 -15.36 -4.24
C ARG A 155 -12.58 -13.88 -4.44
N PHE A 156 -12.37 -13.13 -3.34
CA PHE A 156 -12.06 -11.71 -3.42
C PHE A 156 -10.79 -11.44 -4.23
N VAL A 157 -9.69 -12.16 -3.96
CA VAL A 157 -8.44 -11.99 -4.72
C VAL A 157 -8.61 -12.34 -6.19
N GLN A 158 -9.32 -13.44 -6.49
CA GLN A 158 -9.58 -13.85 -7.87
C GLN A 158 -10.43 -12.80 -8.62
N ASP A 159 -11.51 -12.34 -8.00
CA ASP A 159 -12.46 -11.44 -8.64
C ASP A 159 -11.91 -10.01 -8.74
N SER A 160 -11.22 -9.51 -7.70
CA SER A 160 -10.67 -8.15 -7.69
C SER A 160 -9.44 -7.95 -8.57
N GLY A 161 -8.66 -9.01 -8.82
CA GLY A 161 -7.38 -8.94 -9.53
C GLY A 161 -6.25 -8.32 -8.69
N ALA A 162 -6.40 -8.26 -7.35
CA ALA A 162 -5.35 -7.85 -6.45
C ALA A 162 -4.20 -8.87 -6.42
N GLN A 163 -2.96 -8.38 -6.32
CA GLN A 163 -1.76 -9.21 -6.27
C GLN A 163 -1.29 -9.45 -4.82
N LEU A 164 -1.66 -8.56 -3.91
CA LEU A 164 -1.39 -8.64 -2.48
C LEU A 164 -2.68 -8.36 -1.71
N LEU A 165 -2.78 -8.87 -0.51
CA LEU A 165 -3.95 -8.72 0.36
C LEU A 165 -3.53 -8.22 1.73
N ALA A 166 -4.09 -7.08 2.14
CA ALA A 166 -4.08 -6.62 3.52
C ALA A 166 -5.23 -7.31 4.28
N VAL A 167 -4.89 -7.89 5.42
CA VAL A 167 -5.83 -8.67 6.24
C VAL A 167 -6.02 -8.06 7.62
N ALA A 168 -7.26 -7.95 8.06
CA ALA A 168 -7.64 -7.52 9.40
C ALA A 168 -7.65 -8.73 10.35
N ILE A 169 -6.65 -8.82 11.22
CA ILE A 169 -6.46 -9.95 12.15
C ILE A 169 -6.62 -9.55 13.62
N GLY A 170 -7.06 -8.33 13.91
CA GLY A 170 -7.29 -7.86 15.28
C GLY A 170 -6.02 -7.36 15.98
N ASN A 171 -5.10 -6.79 15.25
CA ASN A 171 -3.81 -6.24 15.73
C ASN A 171 -3.94 -4.80 16.28
N VAL A 172 -5.00 -4.52 17.03
CA VAL A 172 -5.30 -3.23 17.68
C VAL A 172 -5.23 -3.35 19.20
#